data_692a95bbe169d1f4219929b265d9cea0
#
_entry.id   692a95bbe169d1f4219929b265d9cea0
#
_cell.length_a   1.000
_cell.length_b   1.000
_cell.length_c   1.000
_cell.angle_alpha   90.00
_cell.angle_beta   90.00
_cell.angle_gamma   90.00
#
_symmetry.space_group_name_H-M   'P 1'
#
loop_
_entity.id
_entity.type
_entity.pdbx_description
1 polymer ?
#
loop_
_entity_poly.entity_id
_entity_poly.type
_entity_poly.pdbx_seq_one_letter_code
_entity_poly.pdbx_strand_id
1 'polypeptide(L)'
;MLIAQSMSERSSGRSGQASITVLDECWALLDSPVLADCVVQLFRTARKRGASVWGISQTLEDFVGTKQKPKEHGAGILRNTSVKVIGQQPGDVSPLIDHLGLNEVALNEIKRFSAPRKGRSAEILLVLGEKSETTQTVRLVPTGVDYWVATTYPRERAYRAWYLKENAGRQLIDLYRELAARFPHGLADEEALPEEVTGLVQRASAKRNEVTYVAAGV
;
A
#
# COMPACT_ATOMS: atom_id res chain seq x y z
N MET A 1 6.69 -6.25 24.23
CA MET A 1 8.16 -6.06 24.31
C MET A 1 8.94 -6.86 23.25
N LEU A 2 8.72 -8.18 23.09
CA LEU A 2 9.42 -9.01 22.08
C LEU A 2 9.24 -8.56 20.62
N ILE A 3 8.04 -8.15 20.21
CA ILE A 3 7.77 -7.70 18.83
C ILE A 3 8.55 -6.41 18.52
N ALA A 4 8.53 -5.45 19.41
CA ALA A 4 9.23 -4.18 19.25
C ALA A 4 10.75 -4.35 19.21
N GLN A 5 11.27 -5.26 20.01
CA GLN A 5 12.70 -5.62 20.03
C GLN A 5 13.09 -6.34 18.74
N SER A 6 12.27 -7.30 18.28
CA SER A 6 12.45 -8.00 17.01
C SER A 6 12.40 -7.06 15.80
N MET A 7 11.49 -6.06 15.80
CA MET A 7 11.42 -5.04 14.76
C MET A 7 12.67 -4.15 14.79
N SER A 8 13.14 -3.75 15.97
CA SER A 8 14.36 -2.96 16.13
C SER A 8 15.61 -3.72 15.73
N GLU A 9 15.73 -4.99 16.07
CA GLU A 9 16.88 -5.85 15.73
C GLU A 9 16.93 -6.20 14.25
N ARG A 10 15.77 -6.46 13.60
CA ARG A 10 15.69 -6.71 12.16
C ARG A 10 15.93 -5.47 11.32
N SER A 11 15.52 -4.29 11.80
CA SER A 11 15.78 -3.01 11.13
C SER A 11 17.19 -2.48 11.38
N SER A 12 17.91 -2.98 12.41
CA SER A 12 19.36 -2.76 12.53
C SER A 12 20.05 -3.81 11.66
N GLY A 13 20.16 -3.52 10.36
CA GLY A 13 20.86 -4.39 9.41
C GLY A 13 22.18 -4.89 9.97
N ARG A 14 22.48 -6.17 9.77
CA ARG A 14 23.83 -6.71 10.00
C ARG A 14 24.80 -5.78 9.30
N SER A 15 25.83 -5.34 9.99
CA SER A 15 26.79 -4.28 9.63
C SER A 15 26.97 -4.13 8.10
N GLY A 16 26.49 -3.01 7.54
CA GLY A 16 26.73 -2.62 6.17
C GLY A 16 25.63 -2.93 5.13
N GLN A 17 24.55 -3.63 5.47
CA GLN A 17 23.44 -3.85 4.54
C GLN A 17 22.32 -2.81 4.76
N ALA A 18 21.94 -2.13 3.69
CA ALA A 18 20.72 -1.32 3.68
C ALA A 18 19.48 -2.21 3.87
N SER A 19 18.54 -1.78 4.70
CA SER A 19 17.31 -2.51 4.95
C SER A 19 16.09 -1.60 4.76
N ILE A 20 14.97 -2.19 4.34
CA ILE A 20 13.69 -1.51 4.23
C ILE A 20 12.69 -2.27 5.10
N THR A 21 12.06 -1.55 6.03
CA THR A 21 10.95 -2.06 6.83
C THR A 21 9.66 -1.44 6.32
N VAL A 22 8.72 -2.27 5.88
CA VAL A 22 7.40 -1.83 5.42
C VAL A 22 6.37 -2.19 6.48
N LEU A 23 5.65 -1.19 6.95
CA LEU A 23 4.56 -1.31 7.92
C LEU A 23 3.25 -1.06 7.16
N ASP A 24 2.66 -2.13 6.64
CA ASP A 24 1.34 -2.07 6.01
C ASP A 24 0.27 -1.95 7.09
N GLU A 25 -0.81 -1.20 6.82
CA GLU A 25 -1.86 -0.85 7.78
C GLU A 25 -1.26 -0.30 9.10
N CYS A 26 -0.30 0.62 8.97
CA CYS A 26 0.49 1.18 10.07
C CYS A 26 -0.38 1.76 11.20
N TRP A 27 -1.58 2.24 10.87
CA TRP A 27 -2.54 2.78 11.84
C TRP A 27 -2.90 1.79 12.96
N ALA A 28 -2.97 0.50 12.64
CA ALA A 28 -3.29 -0.53 13.63
C ALA A 28 -2.23 -0.64 14.74
N LEU A 29 -0.97 -0.31 14.43
CA LEU A 29 0.11 -0.24 15.42
C LEU A 29 0.02 1.03 16.27
N LEU A 30 -0.54 2.10 15.72
CA LEU A 30 -0.67 3.40 16.41
C LEU A 30 -1.83 3.44 17.41
N ASP A 31 -2.76 2.49 17.35
CA ASP A 31 -3.86 2.39 18.30
C ASP A 31 -3.43 1.81 19.67
N SER A 32 -2.28 1.13 19.72
CA SER A 32 -1.66 0.65 20.96
C SER A 32 -0.57 1.61 21.41
N PRO A 33 -0.66 2.26 22.58
CA PRO A 33 0.35 3.21 23.04
C PRO A 33 1.78 2.66 23.03
N VAL A 34 1.94 1.41 23.49
CA VAL A 34 3.26 0.74 23.53
C VAL A 34 3.84 0.52 22.14
N LEU A 35 3.01 0.09 21.18
CA LEU A 35 3.46 -0.12 19.79
C LEU A 35 3.68 1.21 19.09
N ALA A 36 2.86 2.22 19.36
CA ALA A 36 3.01 3.54 18.79
C ALA A 36 4.36 4.17 19.15
N ASP A 37 4.77 4.09 20.41
CA ASP A 37 6.11 4.55 20.84
C ASP A 37 7.22 3.82 20.08
N CYS A 38 7.11 2.50 19.92
CA CYS A 38 8.09 1.72 19.18
C CYS A 38 8.16 2.14 17.70
N VAL A 39 7.03 2.37 17.06
CA VAL A 39 6.95 2.81 15.66
C VAL A 39 7.57 4.20 15.51
N VAL A 40 7.24 5.15 16.40
CA VAL A 40 7.86 6.50 16.41
C VAL A 40 9.37 6.40 16.55
N GLN A 41 9.87 5.58 17.47
CA GLN A 41 11.31 5.39 17.64
C GLN A 41 11.96 4.77 16.40
N LEU A 42 11.28 3.84 15.74
CA LEU A 42 11.74 3.22 14.50
C LEU A 42 11.93 4.31 13.42
N PHE A 43 10.94 5.15 13.18
CA PHE A 43 11.03 6.26 12.20
C PHE A 43 12.14 7.25 12.55
N ARG A 44 12.34 7.56 13.82
CA ARG A 44 13.39 8.49 14.27
C ARG A 44 14.81 7.94 14.11
N THR A 45 14.99 6.64 14.23
CA THR A 45 16.33 6.03 14.35
C THR A 45 16.78 5.27 13.11
N ALA A 46 15.87 4.88 12.22
CA ALA A 46 16.14 4.07 11.03
C ALA A 46 17.29 4.65 10.19
N ARG A 47 17.23 5.95 9.86
CA ARG A 47 18.26 6.63 9.07
C ARG A 47 19.66 6.47 9.65
N LYS A 48 19.81 6.56 10.98
CA LYS A 48 21.12 6.40 11.66
C LYS A 48 21.67 4.99 11.54
N ARG A 49 20.82 4.02 11.24
CA ARG A 49 21.15 2.59 11.11
C ARG A 49 21.26 2.13 9.65
N GLY A 50 21.22 3.05 8.68
CA GLY A 50 21.22 2.72 7.26
C GLY A 50 19.93 2.01 6.79
N ALA A 51 18.83 2.18 7.54
CA ALA A 51 17.53 1.58 7.25
C ALA A 51 16.54 2.62 6.76
N SER A 52 15.58 2.18 5.95
CA SER A 52 14.38 2.94 5.54
C SER A 52 13.14 2.33 6.18
N VAL A 53 12.21 3.17 6.60
CA VAL A 53 10.91 2.73 7.13
C VAL A 53 9.80 3.36 6.31
N TRP A 54 8.86 2.53 5.86
CA TRP A 54 7.69 2.92 5.09
C TRP A 54 6.45 2.59 5.90
N GLY A 55 5.67 3.60 6.26
CA GLY A 55 4.35 3.43 6.86
C GLY A 55 3.28 3.61 5.77
N ILE A 56 2.40 2.65 5.62
CA ILE A 56 1.30 2.66 4.65
C ILE A 56 -0.01 2.70 5.41
N SER A 57 -0.93 3.55 4.96
CA SER A 57 -2.29 3.65 5.49
C SER A 57 -3.24 4.15 4.40
N GLN A 58 -4.53 3.99 4.61
CA GLN A 58 -5.55 4.34 3.61
C GLN A 58 -5.88 5.82 3.63
N THR A 59 -5.89 6.44 4.80
CA THR A 59 -6.21 7.86 4.98
C THR A 59 -5.20 8.57 5.87
N LEU A 60 -5.16 9.90 5.80
CA LEU A 60 -4.34 10.68 6.71
C LEU A 60 -4.85 10.58 8.15
N GLU A 61 -6.17 10.53 8.35
CA GLU A 61 -6.79 10.41 9.67
C GLU A 61 -6.34 9.17 10.43
N ASP A 62 -5.99 8.10 9.72
CA ASP A 62 -5.43 6.89 10.31
C ASP A 62 -4.14 7.18 11.10
N PHE A 63 -3.32 8.14 10.61
CA PHE A 63 -2.11 8.57 11.29
C PHE A 63 -2.39 9.60 12.38
N VAL A 64 -3.10 10.68 12.05
CA VAL A 64 -3.21 11.85 12.92
C VAL A 64 -4.45 11.82 13.82
N GLY A 65 -5.37 10.89 13.57
CA GLY A 65 -6.68 10.85 14.23
C GLY A 65 -7.61 11.95 13.74
N THR A 66 -8.69 12.12 14.46
CA THR A 66 -9.68 13.18 14.21
C THR A 66 -9.48 14.34 15.19
N LYS A 67 -10.16 15.48 14.96
CA LYS A 67 -10.13 16.61 15.89
C LYS A 67 -10.64 16.24 17.31
N GLN A 68 -11.55 15.28 17.40
CA GLN A 68 -12.08 14.80 18.68
C GLN A 68 -11.16 13.77 19.36
N LYS A 69 -10.37 13.02 18.56
CA LYS A 69 -9.48 11.97 19.05
C LYS A 69 -8.13 12.06 18.30
N PRO A 70 -7.28 13.05 18.60
CA PRO A 70 -6.00 13.21 17.94
C PRO A 70 -5.03 12.08 18.29
N LYS A 71 -4.18 11.70 17.35
CA LYS A 71 -3.10 10.71 17.49
C LYS A 71 -1.74 11.42 17.41
N GLU A 72 -1.18 11.82 18.53
CA GLU A 72 0.08 12.57 18.57
C GLU A 72 1.27 11.78 18.00
N HIS A 73 1.30 10.47 18.20
CA HIS A 73 2.33 9.58 17.67
C HIS A 73 2.37 9.62 16.14
N GLY A 74 1.22 9.57 15.49
CA GLY A 74 1.13 9.65 14.03
C GLY A 74 1.57 11.01 13.49
N ALA A 75 1.19 12.10 14.11
CA ALA A 75 1.70 13.43 13.78
C ALA A 75 3.23 13.51 13.93
N GLY A 76 3.78 12.84 14.94
CA GLY A 76 5.23 12.69 15.13
C GLY A 76 5.91 11.93 13.99
N ILE A 77 5.30 10.86 13.48
CA ILE A 77 5.79 10.10 12.33
C ILE A 77 5.82 10.98 11.09
N LEU A 78 4.71 11.68 10.79
CA LEU A 78 4.61 12.55 9.61
C LEU A 78 5.69 13.64 9.59
N ARG A 79 5.98 14.26 10.75
CA ARG A 79 7.04 15.28 10.88
C ARG A 79 8.44 14.71 10.64
N ASN A 80 8.69 13.44 10.98
CA ASN A 80 9.99 12.79 10.79
C ASN A 80 10.12 12.08 9.43
N THR A 81 9.08 12.11 8.58
CA THR A 81 9.08 11.49 7.28
C THR A 81 9.45 12.51 6.21
N SER A 82 10.55 12.30 5.51
CA SER A 82 11.04 13.20 4.46
C SER A 82 10.41 12.97 3.09
N VAL A 83 9.78 11.82 2.86
CA VAL A 83 9.09 11.49 1.61
C VAL A 83 7.68 11.03 1.93
N LYS A 84 6.67 11.69 1.38
CA LYS A 84 5.27 11.31 1.53
C LYS A 84 4.66 11.09 0.15
N VAL A 85 3.96 10.00 -0.01
CA VAL A 85 3.28 9.62 -1.26
C VAL A 85 1.78 9.62 -0.99
N ILE A 86 1.06 10.53 -1.61
CA ILE A 86 -0.35 10.74 -1.35
C ILE A 86 -1.13 10.38 -2.62
N GLY A 87 -1.95 9.33 -2.54
CA GLY A 87 -2.88 8.95 -3.60
C GLY A 87 -4.18 9.74 -3.52
N GLN A 88 -5.18 9.28 -4.27
CA GLN A 88 -6.54 9.78 -4.14
C GLN A 88 -7.01 9.65 -2.68
N GLN A 89 -7.53 10.73 -2.14
CA GLN A 89 -8.11 10.75 -0.80
C GLN A 89 -9.64 10.83 -0.89
N PRO A 90 -10.38 9.87 -0.33
CA PRO A 90 -11.82 10.01 -0.18
C PRO A 90 -12.12 11.00 0.96
N GLY A 91 -13.08 11.89 0.75
CA GLY A 91 -13.57 12.79 1.80
C GLY A 91 -12.82 14.11 1.93
N ASP A 92 -12.75 14.62 3.16
CA ASP A 92 -12.14 15.94 3.46
C ASP A 92 -10.61 15.86 3.42
N VAL A 93 -10.01 16.69 2.59
CA VAL A 93 -8.54 16.81 2.46
C VAL A 93 -7.96 17.99 3.25
N SER A 94 -8.78 18.73 3.98
CA SER A 94 -8.30 19.88 4.79
C SER A 94 -7.26 19.50 5.85
N PRO A 95 -7.28 18.31 6.46
CA PRO A 95 -6.23 17.89 7.37
C PRO A 95 -4.83 17.83 6.75
N LEU A 96 -4.74 17.73 5.42
CA LEU A 96 -3.44 17.77 4.70
C LEU A 96 -2.78 19.15 4.81
N ILE A 97 -3.56 20.24 4.90
CA ILE A 97 -3.03 21.57 5.18
C ILE A 97 -2.43 21.60 6.57
N ASP A 98 -3.21 21.22 7.56
CA ASP A 98 -2.89 21.37 8.98
C ASP A 98 -1.67 20.53 9.38
N HIS A 99 -1.56 19.31 8.85
CA HIS A 99 -0.54 18.35 9.25
C HIS A 99 0.67 18.27 8.32
N LEU A 100 0.49 18.57 7.03
CA LEU A 100 1.57 18.50 6.03
C LEU A 100 1.97 19.86 5.48
N GLY A 101 1.22 20.92 5.78
CA GLY A 101 1.50 22.27 5.27
C GLY A 101 1.31 22.39 3.76
N LEU A 102 0.46 21.57 3.15
CA LEU A 102 0.18 21.63 1.72
C LEU A 102 -0.59 22.90 1.37
N ASN A 103 -0.25 23.51 0.25
CA ASN A 103 -0.96 24.66 -0.26
C ASN A 103 -2.22 24.24 -1.05
N GLU A 104 -3.08 25.20 -1.37
CA GLU A 104 -4.33 24.97 -2.10
C GLU A 104 -4.11 24.35 -3.49
N VAL A 105 -2.99 24.65 -4.14
CA VAL A 105 -2.66 24.07 -5.45
C VAL A 105 -2.47 22.55 -5.33
N ALA A 106 -1.68 22.11 -4.35
CA ALA A 106 -1.44 20.70 -4.08
C ALA A 106 -2.75 19.96 -3.69
N LEU A 107 -3.62 20.60 -2.90
CA LEU A 107 -4.93 20.04 -2.55
C LEU A 107 -5.84 19.88 -3.77
N ASN A 108 -5.87 20.87 -4.65
CA ASN A 108 -6.66 20.82 -5.87
C ASN A 108 -6.17 19.71 -6.80
N GLU A 109 -4.87 19.44 -6.85
CA GLU A 109 -4.33 18.29 -7.57
C GLU A 109 -4.83 16.96 -6.98
N ILE A 110 -4.74 16.78 -5.67
CA ILE A 110 -5.22 15.54 -5.00
C ILE A 110 -6.71 15.30 -5.26
N LYS A 111 -7.53 16.36 -5.22
CA LYS A 111 -8.98 16.27 -5.51
C LYS A 111 -9.29 15.86 -6.95
N ARG A 112 -8.38 16.11 -7.89
CA ARG A 112 -8.52 15.72 -9.30
C ARG A 112 -8.09 14.30 -9.59
N PHE A 113 -7.37 13.65 -8.67
CA PHE A 113 -6.92 12.29 -8.89
C PHE A 113 -8.08 11.35 -9.09
N SER A 114 -8.01 10.56 -10.15
CA SER A 114 -9.00 9.52 -10.42
C SER A 114 -8.71 8.28 -9.60
N ALA A 115 -9.78 7.57 -9.22
CA ALA A 115 -9.62 6.26 -8.62
C ALA A 115 -8.79 5.33 -9.53
N PRO A 116 -7.85 4.57 -8.96
CA PRO A 116 -7.08 3.61 -9.74
C PRO A 116 -7.99 2.66 -10.52
N ARG A 117 -7.71 2.49 -11.81
CA ARG A 117 -8.44 1.55 -12.66
C ARG A 117 -7.55 0.38 -13.04
N LYS A 118 -8.16 -0.78 -13.21
CA LYS A 118 -7.50 -2.02 -13.63
C LYS A 118 -6.53 -1.77 -14.80
N GLY A 119 -5.24 -2.11 -14.61
CA GLY A 119 -4.21 -2.00 -15.64
C GLY A 119 -3.92 -0.59 -16.16
N ARG A 120 -4.40 0.44 -15.48
CA ARG A 120 -4.17 1.85 -15.85
C ARG A 120 -3.25 2.54 -14.84
N SER A 121 -2.73 3.70 -15.25
CA SER A 121 -1.93 4.55 -14.38
C SER A 121 -2.74 5.04 -13.18
N ALA A 122 -2.07 5.25 -12.06
CA ALA A 122 -2.54 5.99 -10.90
C ALA A 122 -1.79 7.32 -10.80
N GLU A 123 -2.46 8.35 -10.29
CA GLU A 123 -1.85 9.65 -10.02
C GLU A 123 -1.61 9.75 -8.52
N ILE A 124 -0.45 10.29 -8.17
CA ILE A 124 -0.03 10.54 -6.79
C ILE A 124 0.60 11.92 -6.67
N LEU A 125 0.48 12.53 -5.50
CA LEU A 125 1.30 13.66 -5.10
C LEU A 125 2.52 13.15 -4.34
N LEU A 126 3.69 13.41 -4.86
CA LEU A 126 4.96 13.20 -4.17
C LEU A 126 5.29 14.46 -3.40
N VAL A 127 5.44 14.35 -2.09
CA VAL A 127 5.82 15.44 -1.19
C VAL A 127 7.19 15.14 -0.62
N LEU A 128 8.13 16.04 -0.84
CA LEU A 128 9.52 15.91 -0.41
C LEU A 128 9.85 16.95 0.65
N GLY A 129 10.69 16.54 1.58
CA GLY A 129 11.13 17.35 2.71
C GLY A 129 10.24 17.19 3.95
N GLU A 130 10.83 17.45 5.11
CA GLU A 130 10.13 17.35 6.41
C GLU A 130 9.01 18.40 6.51
N LYS A 131 9.22 19.56 5.90
CA LYS A 131 8.26 20.70 5.86
C LYS A 131 7.50 20.77 4.54
N SER A 132 7.45 19.67 3.77
CA SER A 132 6.77 19.63 2.46
C SER A 132 7.27 20.70 1.47
N GLU A 133 8.59 20.93 1.44
CA GLU A 133 9.24 21.99 0.65
C GLU A 133 9.01 21.83 -0.86
N THR A 134 8.83 20.61 -1.33
CA THR A 134 8.60 20.32 -2.75
C THR A 134 7.41 19.39 -2.91
N THR A 135 6.50 19.74 -3.80
CA THR A 135 5.37 18.87 -4.19
C THR A 135 5.39 18.66 -5.69
N GLN A 136 5.14 17.44 -6.14
CA GLN A 136 5.07 17.08 -7.55
C GLN A 136 4.01 16.03 -7.80
N THR A 137 3.13 16.28 -8.77
CA THR A 137 2.22 15.25 -9.27
C THR A 137 2.98 14.27 -10.17
N VAL A 138 2.87 12.99 -9.87
CA VAL A 138 3.54 11.90 -10.59
C VAL A 138 2.48 10.90 -11.06
N ARG A 139 2.62 10.43 -12.28
CA ARG A 139 1.81 9.35 -12.82
C ARG A 139 2.57 8.03 -12.72
N LEU A 140 2.04 7.11 -11.93
CA LEU A 140 2.54 5.74 -11.83
C LEU A 140 1.92 4.90 -12.94
N VAL A 141 2.74 4.43 -13.87
CA VAL A 141 2.32 3.56 -14.96
C VAL A 141 2.86 2.15 -14.67
N PRO A 142 2.01 1.22 -14.23
CA PRO A 142 2.47 -0.15 -13.98
C PRO A 142 2.84 -0.82 -15.30
N THR A 143 3.93 -1.55 -15.31
CA THR A 143 4.22 -2.47 -16.41
C THR A 143 3.29 -3.69 -16.33
N GLY A 144 3.18 -4.46 -17.41
CA GLY A 144 2.40 -5.70 -17.37
C GLY A 144 2.92 -6.68 -16.31
N VAL A 145 4.24 -6.72 -16.08
CA VAL A 145 4.85 -7.55 -15.02
C VAL A 145 4.42 -7.06 -13.64
N ASP A 146 4.51 -5.75 -13.36
CA ASP A 146 4.08 -5.17 -12.08
C ASP A 146 2.60 -5.46 -11.82
N TYR A 147 1.77 -5.33 -12.88
CA TYR A 147 0.36 -5.65 -12.78
C TYR A 147 0.14 -7.10 -12.34
N TRP A 148 0.78 -8.07 -13.01
CA TRP A 148 0.58 -9.49 -12.70
C TRP A 148 1.16 -9.90 -11.35
N VAL A 149 2.23 -9.27 -10.90
CA VAL A 149 2.79 -9.50 -9.56
C VAL A 149 1.84 -8.98 -8.47
N ALA A 150 1.31 -7.76 -8.65
CA ALA A 150 0.59 -7.04 -7.59
C ALA A 150 -0.93 -7.20 -7.64
N THR A 151 -1.52 -7.70 -8.75
CA THR A 151 -2.99 -7.74 -8.91
C THR A 151 -3.69 -8.52 -7.80
N THR A 152 -4.75 -7.92 -7.27
CA THR A 152 -5.64 -8.51 -6.26
C THR A 152 -7.01 -8.89 -6.81
N TYR A 153 -7.27 -8.61 -8.08
CA TYR A 153 -8.53 -9.00 -8.73
C TYR A 153 -8.72 -10.52 -8.72
N PRO A 154 -9.88 -11.03 -8.32
CA PRO A 154 -10.09 -12.47 -8.12
C PRO A 154 -9.82 -13.32 -9.36
N ARG A 155 -10.25 -12.88 -10.54
CA ARG A 155 -10.04 -13.61 -11.80
C ARG A 155 -8.55 -13.73 -12.14
N GLU A 156 -7.83 -12.62 -12.07
CA GLU A 156 -6.39 -12.56 -12.33
C GLU A 156 -5.60 -13.36 -11.31
N ARG A 157 -5.95 -13.27 -10.04
CA ARG A 157 -5.29 -14.06 -8.99
C ARG A 157 -5.46 -15.57 -9.22
N ALA A 158 -6.68 -16.00 -9.56
CA ALA A 158 -6.97 -17.40 -9.83
C ALA A 158 -6.22 -17.88 -11.09
N TYR A 159 -6.25 -17.09 -12.17
CA TYR A 159 -5.54 -17.40 -13.41
C TYR A 159 -4.03 -17.46 -13.19
N ARG A 160 -3.45 -16.48 -12.51
CA ARG A 160 -2.04 -16.45 -12.17
C ARG A 160 -1.64 -17.68 -11.37
N ALA A 161 -2.39 -18.02 -10.32
CA ALA A 161 -2.10 -19.18 -9.47
C ALA A 161 -2.13 -20.49 -10.27
N TRP A 162 -3.13 -20.65 -11.13
CA TRP A 162 -3.23 -21.78 -12.04
C TRP A 162 -2.05 -21.82 -13.03
N TYR A 163 -1.77 -20.70 -13.70
CA TYR A 163 -0.69 -20.61 -14.69
C TYR A 163 0.68 -20.94 -14.09
N LEU A 164 0.98 -20.44 -12.90
CA LEU A 164 2.23 -20.74 -12.20
C LEU A 164 2.32 -22.20 -11.79
N LYS A 165 1.21 -22.82 -11.39
CA LYS A 165 1.15 -24.24 -11.05
C LYS A 165 1.38 -25.13 -12.27
N GLU A 166 0.71 -24.86 -13.40
CA GLU A 166 0.86 -25.61 -14.64
C GLU A 166 2.27 -25.51 -15.24
N ASN A 167 2.99 -24.45 -14.92
CA ASN A 167 4.35 -24.21 -15.39
C ASN A 167 5.39 -24.35 -14.26
N ALA A 168 5.10 -25.17 -13.25
CA ALA A 168 6.02 -25.41 -12.13
C ALA A 168 7.40 -25.90 -12.61
N GLY A 169 8.47 -25.39 -11.98
CA GLY A 169 9.86 -25.71 -12.35
C GLY A 169 10.51 -24.74 -13.32
N ARG A 170 9.75 -23.83 -13.95
CA ARG A 170 10.30 -22.73 -14.75
C ARG A 170 10.64 -21.51 -13.89
N GLN A 171 11.47 -20.62 -14.36
CA GLN A 171 11.80 -19.40 -13.63
C GLN A 171 10.58 -18.47 -13.51
N LEU A 172 10.31 -18.05 -12.28
CA LEU A 172 9.13 -17.25 -11.96
C LEU A 172 9.04 -15.94 -12.76
N ILE A 173 10.18 -15.28 -12.96
CA ILE A 173 10.21 -14.00 -13.69
C ILE A 173 9.83 -14.17 -15.17
N ASP A 174 10.19 -15.29 -15.80
CA ASP A 174 9.84 -15.55 -17.19
C ASP A 174 8.34 -15.82 -17.34
N LEU A 175 7.74 -16.53 -16.37
CA LEU A 175 6.29 -16.75 -16.33
C LEU A 175 5.53 -15.43 -16.20
N TYR A 176 5.99 -14.51 -15.36
CA TYR A 176 5.37 -13.19 -15.26
C TYR A 176 5.56 -12.35 -16.53
N ARG A 177 6.70 -12.45 -17.21
CA ARG A 177 6.91 -11.79 -18.51
C ARG A 177 5.97 -12.34 -19.59
N GLU A 178 5.74 -13.63 -19.61
CA GLU A 178 4.79 -14.27 -20.54
C GLU A 178 3.34 -13.82 -20.27
N LEU A 179 2.94 -13.80 -18.99
CA LEU A 179 1.62 -13.26 -18.60
C LEU A 179 1.48 -11.80 -19.03
N ALA A 180 2.51 -10.99 -18.80
CA ALA A 180 2.53 -9.58 -19.17
C ALA A 180 2.49 -9.37 -20.68
N ALA A 181 3.18 -10.20 -21.45
CA ALA A 181 3.16 -10.14 -22.91
C ALA A 181 1.79 -10.51 -23.49
N ARG A 182 1.13 -11.52 -22.91
CA ARG A 182 -0.18 -11.99 -23.34
C ARG A 182 -1.31 -11.07 -22.88
N PHE A 183 -1.22 -10.55 -21.67
CA PHE A 183 -2.26 -9.75 -21.02
C PHE A 183 -1.64 -8.54 -20.30
N PRO A 184 -1.18 -7.51 -21.04
CA PRO A 184 -0.42 -6.39 -20.44
C PRO A 184 -1.22 -5.56 -19.42
N HIS A 185 -2.55 -5.61 -19.50
CA HIS A 185 -3.47 -4.88 -18.62
C HIS A 185 -4.41 -5.79 -17.83
N GLY A 186 -4.05 -7.07 -17.69
CA GLY A 186 -4.89 -8.10 -17.09
C GLY A 186 -5.86 -8.73 -18.08
N LEU A 187 -6.66 -9.68 -17.58
CA LEU A 187 -7.64 -10.41 -18.38
C LEU A 187 -8.75 -9.47 -18.86
N ALA A 188 -9.16 -9.60 -20.12
CA ALA A 188 -10.38 -8.96 -20.59
C ALA A 188 -11.60 -9.57 -19.86
N ASP A 189 -12.69 -8.80 -19.72
CA ASP A 189 -13.87 -9.28 -19.00
C ASP A 189 -14.51 -10.51 -19.67
N GLU A 190 -14.41 -10.59 -21.01
CA GLU A 190 -14.91 -11.68 -21.83
C GLU A 190 -13.87 -12.79 -22.06
N GLU A 191 -12.67 -12.69 -21.51
CA GLU A 191 -11.62 -13.71 -21.68
C GLU A 191 -12.09 -15.06 -21.12
N ALA A 192 -12.06 -16.08 -21.98
CA ALA A 192 -12.39 -17.45 -21.61
C ALA A 192 -11.32 -17.99 -20.67
N LEU A 193 -11.73 -18.42 -19.49
CA LEU A 193 -10.85 -19.01 -18.48
C LEU A 193 -10.89 -20.54 -18.55
N PRO A 194 -9.79 -21.23 -18.25
CA PRO A 194 -9.82 -22.67 -18.02
C PRO A 194 -10.90 -23.05 -16.99
N GLU A 195 -11.53 -24.20 -17.15
CA GLU A 195 -12.62 -24.66 -16.25
C GLU A 195 -12.18 -24.66 -14.78
N GLU A 196 -10.94 -25.10 -14.50
CA GLU A 196 -10.38 -25.10 -13.17
C GLU A 196 -10.32 -23.71 -12.55
N VAL A 197 -9.94 -22.69 -13.34
CA VAL A 197 -9.87 -21.29 -12.91
C VAL A 197 -11.27 -20.74 -12.65
N THR A 198 -12.21 -21.06 -13.54
CA THR A 198 -13.61 -20.65 -13.40
C THR A 198 -14.21 -21.20 -12.09
N GLY A 199 -13.96 -22.47 -11.79
CA GLY A 199 -14.37 -23.09 -10.52
C GLY A 199 -13.75 -22.43 -9.28
N LEU A 200 -12.48 -22.00 -9.35
CA LEU A 200 -11.83 -21.28 -8.25
C LEU A 200 -12.43 -19.89 -8.02
N VAL A 201 -12.72 -19.16 -9.09
CA VAL A 201 -13.35 -17.83 -9.01
C VAL A 201 -14.74 -17.91 -8.41
N GLN A 202 -15.55 -18.89 -8.82
CA GLN A 202 -16.91 -19.11 -8.29
C GLN A 202 -16.89 -19.42 -6.79
N ARG A 203 -16.00 -20.31 -6.34
CA ARG A 203 -15.83 -20.65 -4.90
C ARG A 203 -15.41 -19.45 -4.07
N ALA A 204 -14.49 -18.62 -4.60
CA ALA A 204 -14.05 -17.40 -3.92
C ALA A 204 -15.19 -16.37 -3.77
N SER A 205 -16.02 -16.23 -4.78
CA SER A 205 -17.21 -15.35 -4.77
C SER A 205 -18.29 -15.85 -3.81
N ALA A 206 -18.54 -17.16 -3.76
CA ALA A 206 -19.50 -17.76 -2.84
C ALA A 206 -19.09 -17.53 -1.36
N LYS A 207 -17.83 -17.77 -1.01
CA LYS A 207 -17.32 -17.50 0.35
C LYS A 207 -17.44 -16.04 0.76
N ARG A 208 -17.25 -15.11 -0.16
CA ARG A 208 -17.38 -13.67 0.14
C ARG A 208 -18.83 -13.30 0.46
N ASN A 209 -19.79 -13.90 -0.24
CA ASN A 209 -21.22 -13.68 0.01
C ASN A 209 -21.66 -14.27 1.36
N GLU A 210 -21.18 -15.46 1.74
CA GLU A 210 -21.46 -16.06 3.05
C GLU A 210 -20.96 -15.20 4.22
N VAL A 211 -19.75 -14.65 4.13
CA VAL A 211 -19.19 -13.76 5.17
C VAL A 211 -19.98 -12.46 5.28
N THR A 212 -20.53 -11.94 4.19
CA THR A 212 -21.35 -10.72 4.19
C THR A 212 -22.70 -10.95 4.88
N TYR A 213 -23.30 -12.12 4.76
CA TYR A 213 -24.58 -12.46 5.43
C TYR A 213 -24.44 -12.66 6.93
N VAL A 214 -23.29 -13.15 7.41
CA VAL A 214 -23.04 -13.33 8.87
C VAL A 214 -22.79 -11.98 9.54
N ALA A 215 -22.20 -11.00 8.86
CA ALA A 215 -21.98 -9.67 9.40
C ALA A 215 -23.22 -8.78 9.43
N ALA A 216 -24.26 -9.10 8.66
CA ALA A 216 -25.54 -8.37 8.62
C ALA A 216 -26.61 -8.94 9.59
N GLY A 217 -26.30 -9.97 10.34
CA GLY A 217 -27.21 -10.70 11.24
C GLY A 217 -26.91 -10.55 12.73
N VAL A 218 -26.16 -9.50 13.15
CA VAL A 218 -25.91 -9.17 14.58
C VAL A 218 -26.36 -7.76 14.87
#